data_3bfc3b906729eb83ac096668787e656c
#
_entry.id   3bfc3b906729eb83ac096668787e656c
#
_cell.length_a   1.000
_cell.length_b   1.000
_cell.length_c   1.000
_cell.angle_alpha   90.00
_cell.angle_beta   90.00
_cell.angle_gamma   90.00
#
_symmetry.space_group_name_H-M   'P 1'
#
loop_
_entity.id
_entity.type
_entity.pdbx_description
1 polymer ?
#
loop_
_entity_poly.entity_id
_entity_poly.type
_entity_poly.pdbx_seq_one_letter_code
_entity_poly.pdbx_strand_id
1 'polypeptide(L)'
;MSGKYSLLDAWAAEYTEPMTQSIRWLQDEIADRMLQKLDIVKLEVKDVLLIPDFPGAHAPFLTKRFPGIRFHSAPECELSSFSLFKLRMARFWNSRMKSASLVSLDDYKKTGRINLPNNSVDLVVSVLLIQDLADPKHFLQECWRVLKEGGLLTLSYLGPDTAKELNSELLAQQLPLQKLASPWDMHDMGDALLGERFSDPVMDMEFLGLDYESDAVLLSDARALNLLVPGDQHCAQLTPLPKKLTLEVVYGHAWALGKHLARAQDHVAYIDPNQIGRKTRSDSA
;
A
#
# COMPACT_ATOMS: atom_id res chain seq x y z
N MET A 1 7.21 30.05 2.73
CA MET A 1 6.63 28.79 3.25
C MET A 1 7.78 27.79 3.42
N SER A 2 8.52 27.93 4.51
CA SER A 2 9.68 27.10 4.81
C SER A 2 9.58 26.77 6.28
N GLY A 3 9.51 25.51 6.66
CA GLY A 3 9.63 25.14 8.05
C GLY A 3 8.90 23.86 8.53
N LYS A 4 8.44 22.96 7.64
CA LYS A 4 7.82 21.70 8.09
C LYS A 4 8.71 20.46 8.00
N TYR A 5 9.91 20.56 7.43
CA TYR A 5 10.75 19.39 7.07
C TYR A 5 12.08 19.28 7.83
N SER A 6 12.30 19.98 8.94
CA SER A 6 13.68 20.22 9.38
C SER A 6 14.34 19.16 10.28
N LEU A 7 13.62 18.21 10.89
CA LEU A 7 14.23 17.18 11.75
C LEU A 7 13.89 15.74 11.32
N LEU A 8 12.70 15.49 10.80
CA LEU A 8 12.32 14.18 10.26
C LEU A 8 13.03 13.89 8.93
N ASP A 9 13.23 14.93 8.10
CA ASP A 9 13.92 14.78 6.80
C ASP A 9 15.42 14.55 6.95
N ALA A 10 16.08 15.23 7.88
CA ALA A 10 17.49 14.97 8.19
C ALA A 10 17.70 13.56 8.74
N TRP A 11 16.70 13.03 9.43
CA TRP A 11 16.70 11.71 10.03
C TRP A 11 16.39 10.59 9.04
N ALA A 12 15.48 10.84 8.13
CA ALA A 12 15.14 9.92 7.05
C ALA A 12 16.30 9.76 6.05
N ALA A 13 17.08 10.82 5.84
CA ALA A 13 18.25 10.82 4.94
C ALA A 13 19.35 9.86 5.37
N GLU A 14 19.45 9.53 6.65
CA GLU A 14 20.53 8.70 7.22
C GLU A 14 20.24 7.18 7.16
N TYR A 15 19.03 6.76 6.75
CA TYR A 15 18.54 5.38 6.94
C TYR A 15 18.17 4.62 5.68
N THR A 16 18.22 5.23 4.53
CA THR A 16 17.80 4.59 3.30
C THR A 16 18.93 4.52 2.30
N GLU A 17 19.04 3.37 1.64
CA GLU A 17 19.82 3.24 0.42
C GLU A 17 19.52 4.43 -0.51
N PRO A 18 20.53 5.00 -1.21
CA PRO A 18 20.33 6.18 -2.07
C PRO A 18 19.16 6.04 -3.06
N MET A 19 18.82 4.80 -3.45
CA MET A 19 17.74 4.50 -4.38
C MET A 19 16.34 4.70 -3.81
N THR A 20 16.10 4.35 -2.55
CA THR A 20 14.82 4.53 -1.89
C THR A 20 14.55 6.00 -1.54
N GLN A 21 15.58 6.80 -1.45
CA GLN A 21 15.47 8.22 -1.12
C GLN A 21 14.94 9.05 -2.29
N SER A 22 15.25 8.68 -3.53
CA SER A 22 14.84 9.42 -4.72
C SER A 22 13.33 9.47 -4.92
N ILE A 23 12.61 8.40 -4.59
CA ILE A 23 11.15 8.28 -4.79
C ILE A 23 10.33 8.51 -3.53
N ARG A 24 10.95 8.82 -2.38
CA ARG A 24 10.21 8.97 -1.10
C ARG A 24 9.15 10.05 -1.17
N TRP A 25 9.45 11.17 -1.78
CA TRP A 25 8.48 12.24 -1.98
C TRP A 25 7.24 11.75 -2.74
N LEU A 26 7.42 10.83 -3.69
CA LEU A 26 6.34 10.24 -4.49
C LEU A 26 5.51 9.26 -3.64
N GLN A 27 6.16 8.42 -2.83
CA GLN A 27 5.45 7.55 -1.88
C GLN A 27 4.62 8.38 -0.89
N ASP A 28 5.17 9.48 -0.41
CA ASP A 28 4.50 10.38 0.54
C ASP A 28 3.30 11.09 -0.13
N GLU A 29 3.47 11.57 -1.35
CA GLU A 29 2.40 12.18 -2.14
C GLU A 29 1.26 11.19 -2.43
N ILE A 30 1.58 9.96 -2.86
CA ILE A 30 0.59 8.91 -3.11
C ILE A 30 -0.13 8.52 -1.81
N ALA A 31 0.61 8.39 -0.71
CA ALA A 31 0.01 8.11 0.59
C ALA A 31 -0.94 9.22 1.05
N ASP A 32 -0.55 10.49 0.88
CA ASP A 32 -1.38 11.64 1.25
C ASP A 32 -2.68 11.66 0.44
N ARG A 33 -2.61 11.51 -0.88
CA ARG A 33 -3.78 11.42 -1.77
C ARG A 33 -4.70 10.27 -1.38
N MET A 34 -4.14 9.09 -1.10
CA MET A 34 -4.90 7.92 -0.67
C MET A 34 -5.62 8.19 0.66
N LEU A 35 -4.94 8.78 1.64
CA LEU A 35 -5.48 9.01 2.97
C LEU A 35 -6.51 10.15 3.00
N GLN A 36 -6.39 11.17 2.13
CA GLN A 36 -7.41 12.21 1.98
C GLN A 36 -8.77 11.63 1.56
N LYS A 37 -8.78 10.54 0.77
CA LYS A 37 -10.02 9.85 0.38
C LYS A 37 -10.77 9.24 1.58
N LEU A 38 -10.08 9.01 2.71
CA LEU A 38 -10.71 8.55 3.95
C LEU A 38 -11.52 9.66 4.66
N ASP A 39 -11.42 10.92 4.26
CA ASP A 39 -12.08 12.04 4.96
C ASP A 39 -13.60 11.91 4.99
N ILE A 40 -14.19 11.24 4.01
CA ILE A 40 -15.62 10.95 3.94
C ILE A 40 -16.03 9.70 4.72
N VAL A 41 -15.07 8.89 5.18
CA VAL A 41 -15.33 7.62 5.84
C VAL A 41 -15.47 7.82 7.34
N LYS A 42 -16.59 7.34 7.92
CA LYS A 42 -16.79 7.28 9.37
C LYS A 42 -16.21 5.98 9.89
N LEU A 43 -15.06 6.06 10.55
CA LEU A 43 -14.33 4.90 11.07
C LEU A 43 -13.83 5.21 12.48
N GLU A 44 -14.02 4.27 13.40
CA GLU A 44 -13.39 4.30 14.72
C GLU A 44 -12.13 3.43 14.68
N VAL A 45 -10.97 4.07 14.76
CA VAL A 45 -9.68 3.40 14.63
C VAL A 45 -8.93 3.44 15.96
N LYS A 46 -8.48 2.28 16.41
CA LYS A 46 -7.59 2.11 17.58
C LYS A 46 -6.28 1.45 17.20
N ASP A 47 -6.32 0.50 16.28
CA ASP A 47 -5.17 -0.28 15.84
C ASP A 47 -5.01 -0.15 14.33
N VAL A 48 -3.84 0.28 13.87
CA VAL A 48 -3.50 0.48 12.45
C VAL A 48 -2.31 -0.39 12.09
N LEU A 49 -2.42 -1.16 11.01
CA LEU A 49 -1.27 -1.81 10.38
C LEU A 49 -0.77 -0.94 9.22
N LEU A 50 0.50 -0.55 9.26
CA LEU A 50 1.22 0.07 8.13
C LEU A 50 2.08 -0.99 7.46
N ILE A 51 1.79 -1.32 6.20
CA ILE A 51 2.49 -2.37 5.44
C ILE A 51 2.61 -2.01 3.94
N PRO A 52 3.78 -1.57 3.43
CA PRO A 52 4.98 -1.26 4.19
C PRO A 52 4.82 0.00 5.03
N ASP A 53 5.66 0.12 6.05
CA ASP A 53 5.82 1.35 6.79
C ASP A 53 7.13 2.03 6.37
N PHE A 54 7.04 3.26 5.97
CA PHE A 54 8.16 4.09 5.51
C PHE A 54 8.17 5.43 6.24
N PRO A 55 9.31 6.13 6.32
CA PRO A 55 9.35 7.47 6.88
C PRO A 55 8.58 8.46 6.00
N GLY A 56 7.47 9.00 6.50
CA GLY A 56 6.60 9.91 5.73
C GLY A 56 5.54 10.57 6.60
N ALA A 57 4.70 11.40 5.97
CA ALA A 57 3.64 12.17 6.63
C ALA A 57 2.40 11.33 6.98
N HIS A 58 2.27 10.11 6.42
CA HIS A 58 1.09 9.24 6.60
C HIS A 58 0.81 8.88 8.06
N ALA A 59 1.82 8.53 8.85
CA ALA A 59 1.64 8.21 10.26
C ALA A 59 1.26 9.43 11.13
N PRO A 60 1.89 10.60 10.99
CA PRO A 60 1.41 11.86 11.58
C PRO A 60 -0.01 12.23 11.16
N PHE A 61 -0.38 12.08 9.89
CA PHE A 61 -1.73 12.33 9.39
C PHE A 61 -2.75 11.44 10.11
N LEU A 62 -2.52 10.12 10.17
CA LEU A 62 -3.39 9.17 10.85
C LEU A 62 -3.52 9.49 12.35
N THR A 63 -2.41 9.87 13.01
CA THR A 63 -2.44 10.25 14.43
C THR A 63 -3.28 11.51 14.68
N LYS A 64 -3.23 12.47 13.77
CA LYS A 64 -4.04 13.69 13.84
C LYS A 64 -5.52 13.38 13.65
N ARG A 65 -5.84 12.49 12.71
CA ARG A 65 -7.21 12.09 12.39
C ARG A 65 -7.83 11.21 13.46
N PHE A 66 -7.07 10.25 13.99
CA PHE A 66 -7.51 9.26 14.96
C PHE A 66 -6.64 9.35 16.23
N PRO A 67 -6.95 10.24 17.17
CA PRO A 67 -6.14 10.42 18.37
C PRO A 67 -6.05 9.17 19.22
N GLY A 68 -4.84 8.79 19.63
CA GLY A 68 -4.59 7.67 20.52
C GLY A 68 -4.47 6.30 19.85
N ILE A 69 -4.39 6.24 18.52
CA ILE A 69 -4.16 5.00 17.77
C ILE A 69 -2.82 4.34 18.12
N ARG A 70 -2.79 3.02 17.93
CA ARG A 70 -1.60 2.19 18.07
C ARG A 70 -1.17 1.72 16.68
N PHE A 71 0.13 1.80 16.41
CA PHE A 71 0.68 1.36 15.14
C PHE A 71 1.33 -0.01 15.25
N HIS A 72 0.91 -0.93 14.37
CA HIS A 72 1.62 -2.13 14.00
C HIS A 72 2.39 -1.80 12.72
N SER A 73 3.71 -1.84 12.79
CA SER A 73 4.57 -1.32 11.74
C SER A 73 5.33 -2.45 11.06
N ALA A 74 5.22 -2.53 9.74
CA ALA A 74 5.99 -3.42 8.89
C ALA A 74 6.98 -2.60 8.04
N PRO A 75 8.21 -2.30 8.55
CA PRO A 75 9.19 -1.50 7.83
C PRO A 75 9.51 -2.10 6.46
N GLU A 76 9.80 -1.23 5.50
CA GLU A 76 10.09 -1.58 4.11
C GLU A 76 11.40 -2.36 3.95
N CYS A 77 12.32 -2.20 4.88
CA CYS A 77 13.61 -2.91 4.89
C CYS A 77 13.94 -3.45 6.28
N GLU A 78 14.83 -4.47 6.34
CA GLU A 78 15.38 -4.93 7.61
C GLU A 78 16.19 -3.80 8.26
N LEU A 79 15.61 -3.19 9.27
CA LEU A 79 16.28 -2.17 10.08
C LEU A 79 17.22 -2.85 11.07
N SER A 80 18.45 -2.34 11.19
CA SER A 80 19.32 -2.75 12.29
C SER A 80 18.65 -2.50 13.64
N SER A 81 19.01 -3.26 14.67
CA SER A 81 18.46 -3.08 16.04
C SER A 81 18.53 -1.63 16.54
N PHE A 82 19.57 -0.92 16.14
CA PHE A 82 19.77 0.49 16.47
C PHE A 82 18.82 1.40 15.70
N SER A 83 18.58 1.12 14.42
CA SER A 83 17.64 1.84 13.56
C SER A 83 16.19 1.63 14.00
N LEU A 84 15.85 0.39 14.42
CA LEU A 84 14.55 0.07 15.02
C LEU A 84 14.34 0.84 16.33
N PHE A 85 15.37 0.90 17.18
CA PHE A 85 15.32 1.67 18.42
C PHE A 85 15.08 3.16 18.15
N LYS A 86 15.80 3.73 17.17
CA LYS A 86 15.63 5.13 16.80
C LYS A 86 14.25 5.39 16.19
N LEU A 87 13.73 4.52 15.30
CA LEU A 87 12.38 4.64 14.76
C LEU A 87 11.32 4.61 15.87
N ARG A 88 11.48 3.70 16.85
CA ARG A 88 10.61 3.64 18.05
C ARG A 88 10.73 4.91 18.90
N MET A 89 11.94 5.43 19.08
CA MET A 89 12.18 6.68 19.84
C MET A 89 11.61 7.90 19.12
N ALA A 90 11.78 8.02 17.81
CA ALA A 90 11.20 9.11 17.03
C ALA A 90 9.66 9.10 17.09
N ARG A 91 9.04 7.91 17.01
CA ARG A 91 7.59 7.76 17.19
C ARG A 91 7.15 8.06 18.62
N PHE A 92 7.91 7.63 19.61
CA PHE A 92 7.65 7.93 21.02
C PHE A 92 7.80 9.43 21.34
N TRP A 93 8.78 10.12 20.76
CA TRP A 93 9.01 11.53 21.02
C TRP A 93 8.06 12.47 20.25
N ASN A 94 7.53 12.06 19.14
CA ASN A 94 6.37 12.75 18.53
C ASN A 94 5.07 12.55 19.33
N SER A 95 5.22 12.21 20.57
CA SER A 95 4.40 12.36 21.79
C SER A 95 2.99 11.76 21.82
N ARG A 96 2.49 11.15 20.77
CA ARG A 96 1.15 10.52 20.78
C ARG A 96 1.07 9.18 20.04
N MET A 97 2.15 8.76 19.39
CA MET A 97 2.17 7.51 18.61
C MET A 97 2.54 6.33 19.50
N LYS A 98 1.58 5.47 19.81
CA LYS A 98 1.84 4.23 20.54
C LYS A 98 2.22 3.14 19.53
N SER A 99 3.48 2.67 19.55
CA SER A 99 3.86 1.47 18.79
C SER A 99 3.35 0.23 19.53
N ALA A 100 2.53 -0.58 18.89
CA ALA A 100 1.99 -1.81 19.48
C ALA A 100 2.90 -3.01 19.20
N SER A 101 3.26 -3.27 17.95
CA SER A 101 4.16 -4.35 17.57
C SER A 101 4.91 -4.03 16.29
N LEU A 102 6.04 -4.71 16.10
CA LEU A 102 6.75 -4.72 14.85
C LEU A 102 6.32 -5.96 14.07
N VAL A 103 5.92 -5.76 12.82
CA VAL A 103 5.63 -6.81 11.85
C VAL A 103 6.79 -6.86 10.86
N SER A 104 7.28 -8.04 10.50
CA SER A 104 8.33 -8.16 9.49
C SER A 104 7.69 -8.30 8.10
N LEU A 105 7.98 -7.36 7.21
CA LEU A 105 7.57 -7.45 5.81
C LEU A 105 8.31 -8.60 5.10
N ASP A 106 9.59 -8.80 5.45
CA ASP A 106 10.40 -9.90 4.89
C ASP A 106 9.89 -11.28 5.34
N ASP A 107 9.46 -11.41 6.61
CA ASP A 107 8.82 -12.63 7.07
C ASP A 107 7.50 -12.87 6.34
N TYR A 108 6.70 -11.82 6.11
CA TYR A 108 5.51 -11.92 5.29
C TYR A 108 5.85 -12.40 3.87
N LYS A 109 6.84 -11.78 3.20
CA LYS A 109 7.27 -12.19 1.85
C LYS A 109 7.76 -13.64 1.79
N LYS A 110 8.37 -14.16 2.86
CA LYS A 110 8.87 -15.54 2.96
C LYS A 110 7.77 -16.56 3.31
N THR A 111 6.88 -16.21 4.24
CA THR A 111 5.91 -17.15 4.82
C THR A 111 4.49 -16.99 4.28
N GLY A 112 4.21 -15.87 3.63
CA GLY A 112 2.86 -15.47 3.23
C GLY A 112 1.97 -15.03 4.39
N ARG A 113 2.50 -14.91 5.63
CA ARG A 113 1.68 -14.64 6.81
C ARG A 113 2.07 -13.35 7.53
N ILE A 114 1.10 -12.47 7.72
CA ILE A 114 1.26 -11.29 8.58
C ILE A 114 1.27 -11.76 10.04
N ASN A 115 2.36 -11.48 10.77
CA ASN A 115 2.50 -11.90 12.17
C ASN A 115 1.65 -11.05 13.13
N LEU A 116 0.35 -11.09 12.92
CA LEU A 116 -0.69 -10.50 13.78
C LEU A 116 -1.82 -11.50 13.98
N PRO A 117 -2.52 -11.44 15.14
CA PRO A 117 -3.71 -12.24 15.39
C PRO A 117 -4.83 -11.92 14.40
N ASN A 118 -5.78 -12.86 14.26
CA ASN A 118 -7.02 -12.59 13.53
C ASN A 118 -7.80 -11.47 14.24
N ASN A 119 -8.48 -10.62 13.47
CA ASN A 119 -9.35 -9.56 13.99
C ASN A 119 -8.64 -8.64 15.01
N SER A 120 -7.42 -8.21 14.70
CA SER A 120 -6.57 -7.43 15.61
C SER A 120 -6.45 -5.94 15.27
N VAL A 121 -6.69 -5.55 14.01
CA VAL A 121 -6.54 -4.18 13.55
C VAL A 121 -7.83 -3.61 12.96
N ASP A 122 -8.02 -2.30 13.10
CA ASP A 122 -9.20 -1.59 12.59
C ASP A 122 -8.95 -1.03 11.17
N LEU A 123 -7.68 -0.76 10.85
CA LEU A 123 -7.28 -0.19 9.57
C LEU A 123 -5.98 -0.84 9.10
N VAL A 124 -5.94 -1.25 7.85
CA VAL A 124 -4.71 -1.62 7.13
C VAL A 124 -4.43 -0.54 6.08
N VAL A 125 -3.22 -0.01 6.09
CA VAL A 125 -2.71 0.97 5.11
C VAL A 125 -1.56 0.34 4.34
N SER A 126 -1.73 0.19 3.03
CA SER A 126 -0.73 -0.39 2.14
C SER A 126 -0.44 0.54 0.98
N VAL A 127 0.77 1.09 0.92
CA VAL A 127 1.19 2.05 -0.11
C VAL A 127 2.24 1.40 -1.00
N LEU A 128 1.95 1.29 -2.30
CA LEU A 128 2.88 0.81 -3.33
C LEU A 128 3.52 -0.57 -3.03
N LEU A 129 2.76 -1.50 -2.44
CA LEU A 129 3.24 -2.85 -2.14
C LEU A 129 2.77 -3.89 -3.16
N ILE A 130 1.54 -3.76 -3.65
CA ILE A 130 0.83 -4.80 -4.42
C ILE A 130 1.63 -5.25 -5.65
N GLN A 131 2.21 -4.30 -6.40
CA GLN A 131 2.98 -4.59 -7.61
C GLN A 131 4.26 -5.42 -7.34
N ASP A 132 4.74 -5.45 -6.10
CA ASP A 132 5.96 -6.16 -5.70
C ASP A 132 5.68 -7.54 -5.10
N LEU A 133 4.40 -7.93 -5.01
CA LEU A 133 3.98 -9.19 -4.43
C LEU A 133 3.86 -10.27 -5.51
N ALA A 134 4.35 -11.46 -5.20
CA ALA A 134 4.18 -12.64 -6.06
C ALA A 134 2.72 -13.13 -6.09
N ASP A 135 2.01 -12.97 -4.97
CA ASP A 135 0.60 -13.36 -4.82
C ASP A 135 -0.19 -12.24 -4.12
N PRO A 136 -0.70 -11.26 -4.88
CA PRO A 136 -1.54 -10.20 -4.35
C PRO A 136 -2.84 -10.69 -3.69
N LYS A 137 -3.46 -11.76 -4.20
CA LYS A 137 -4.70 -12.31 -3.61
C LYS A 137 -4.45 -12.83 -2.20
N HIS A 138 -3.36 -13.54 -2.00
CA HIS A 138 -2.98 -14.02 -0.69
C HIS A 138 -2.74 -12.87 0.30
N PHE A 139 -2.18 -11.75 -0.18
CA PHE A 139 -2.04 -10.55 0.65
C PHE A 139 -3.41 -9.98 1.07
N LEU A 140 -4.37 -9.92 0.16
CA LEU A 140 -5.73 -9.50 0.48
C LEU A 140 -6.39 -10.41 1.52
N GLN A 141 -6.21 -11.74 1.41
CA GLN A 141 -6.70 -12.73 2.40
C GLN A 141 -6.10 -12.46 3.79
N GLU A 142 -4.80 -12.20 3.88
CA GLU A 142 -4.14 -11.89 5.13
C GLU A 142 -4.59 -10.54 5.70
N CYS A 143 -4.78 -9.52 4.86
CA CYS A 143 -5.38 -8.25 5.29
C CYS A 143 -6.79 -8.47 5.85
N TRP A 144 -7.63 -9.24 5.15
CA TRP A 144 -8.95 -9.59 5.64
C TRP A 144 -8.90 -10.36 6.96
N ARG A 145 -7.96 -11.30 7.12
CA ARG A 145 -7.78 -12.07 8.34
C ARG A 145 -7.45 -11.20 9.55
N VAL A 146 -6.51 -10.26 9.41
CA VAL A 146 -6.06 -9.40 10.53
C VAL A 146 -7.02 -8.26 10.85
N LEU A 147 -7.80 -7.79 9.88
CA LEU A 147 -8.82 -6.76 10.10
C LEU A 147 -9.91 -7.28 11.04
N LYS A 148 -10.43 -6.41 11.89
CA LYS A 148 -11.64 -6.64 12.69
C LYS A 148 -12.88 -6.57 11.81
N GLU A 149 -14.01 -7.04 12.32
CA GLU A 149 -15.33 -6.79 11.70
C GLU A 149 -15.55 -5.28 11.56
N GLY A 150 -15.91 -4.83 10.34
CA GLY A 150 -16.06 -3.41 10.03
C GLY A 150 -14.74 -2.66 9.86
N GLY A 151 -13.60 -3.34 9.90
CA GLY A 151 -12.30 -2.74 9.62
C GLY A 151 -12.12 -2.43 8.14
N LEU A 152 -11.22 -1.51 7.82
CA LEU A 152 -10.98 -1.00 6.48
C LEU A 152 -9.58 -1.37 5.97
N LEU A 153 -9.50 -1.88 4.76
CA LEU A 153 -8.29 -1.90 3.96
C LEU A 153 -8.25 -0.66 3.08
N THR A 154 -7.14 0.10 3.11
CA THR A 154 -6.82 1.12 2.12
C THR A 154 -5.48 0.80 1.48
N LEU A 155 -5.44 0.80 0.16
CA LEU A 155 -4.24 0.42 -0.60
C LEU A 155 -4.01 1.33 -1.80
N SER A 156 -2.76 1.39 -2.23
CA SER A 156 -2.38 1.94 -3.54
C SER A 156 -1.30 1.09 -4.19
N TYR A 157 -1.29 1.09 -5.51
CA TYR A 157 -0.28 0.41 -6.31
C TYR A 157 -0.14 1.04 -7.70
N LEU A 158 0.93 0.66 -8.42
CA LEU A 158 1.14 1.09 -9.78
C LEU A 158 0.46 0.11 -10.74
N GLY A 159 -0.45 0.62 -11.56
CA GLY A 159 -1.23 -0.14 -12.53
C GLY A 159 -0.47 -0.46 -13.83
N PRO A 160 -1.11 -1.18 -14.77
CA PRO A 160 -0.49 -1.73 -15.96
C PRO A 160 0.03 -0.69 -16.96
N ASP A 161 -0.57 0.50 -17.00
CA ASP A 161 -0.15 1.59 -17.91
C ASP A 161 1.04 2.41 -17.39
N THR A 162 1.62 2.00 -16.25
CA THR A 162 2.81 2.65 -15.69
C THR A 162 4.01 2.47 -16.61
N ALA A 163 4.75 3.57 -16.85
CA ALA A 163 5.97 3.64 -17.67
C ALA A 163 5.75 3.15 -19.11
N LYS A 164 4.57 3.36 -19.67
CA LYS A 164 4.25 2.99 -21.06
C LYS A 164 5.16 3.66 -22.10
N GLU A 165 5.67 4.85 -21.81
CA GLU A 165 6.63 5.55 -22.67
C GLU A 165 7.93 4.77 -22.79
N LEU A 166 8.46 4.26 -21.68
CA LEU A 166 9.68 3.46 -21.65
C LEU A 166 9.50 2.15 -22.44
N ASN A 167 8.39 1.44 -22.22
CA ASN A 167 8.09 0.21 -22.93
C ASN A 167 7.84 0.46 -24.43
N SER A 168 7.24 1.58 -24.81
CA SER A 168 7.03 1.95 -26.20
C SER A 168 8.35 2.19 -26.94
N GLU A 169 9.31 2.85 -26.30
CA GLU A 169 10.64 3.09 -26.88
C GLU A 169 11.45 1.78 -27.01
N LEU A 170 11.38 0.90 -26.00
CA LEU A 170 12.01 -0.42 -26.06
C LEU A 170 11.45 -1.23 -27.24
N LEU A 171 10.11 -1.24 -27.39
CA LEU A 171 9.45 -1.95 -28.47
C LEU A 171 9.84 -1.38 -29.86
N ALA A 172 9.89 -0.06 -30.00
CA ALA A 172 10.29 0.61 -31.24
C ALA A 172 11.73 0.24 -31.65
N GLN A 173 12.61 0.00 -30.69
CA GLN A 173 14.00 -0.41 -30.93
C GLN A 173 14.22 -1.93 -30.91
N GLN A 174 13.14 -2.72 -30.88
CA GLN A 174 13.15 -4.19 -30.83
C GLN A 174 13.94 -4.74 -29.64
N LEU A 175 13.94 -4.01 -28.53
CA LEU A 175 14.52 -4.42 -27.25
C LEU A 175 13.47 -5.14 -26.38
N PRO A 176 13.89 -6.03 -25.46
CA PRO A 176 12.98 -6.69 -24.53
C PRO A 176 12.23 -5.68 -23.66
N LEU A 177 10.92 -5.90 -23.47
CA LEU A 177 10.11 -5.08 -22.60
C LEU A 177 10.53 -5.30 -21.13
N GLN A 178 10.45 -4.21 -20.38
CA GLN A 178 10.64 -4.28 -18.94
C GLN A 178 9.40 -4.85 -18.22
N LYS A 179 9.56 -5.18 -16.97
CA LYS A 179 8.47 -5.67 -16.13
C LYS A 179 7.39 -4.58 -16.03
N LEU A 180 6.14 -4.96 -16.21
CA LEU A 180 5.00 -4.10 -15.86
C LEU A 180 4.95 -3.93 -14.35
N ALA A 181 4.53 -2.76 -13.88
CA ALA A 181 4.36 -2.51 -12.46
C ALA A 181 3.37 -3.51 -11.83
N SER A 182 2.15 -3.58 -12.35
CA SER A 182 1.18 -4.62 -12.00
C SER A 182 0.42 -5.03 -13.27
N PRO A 183 0.06 -6.31 -13.43
CA PRO A 183 -0.85 -6.73 -14.50
C PRO A 183 -2.31 -6.40 -14.19
N TRP A 184 -2.63 -6.00 -12.95
CA TRP A 184 -4.00 -5.77 -12.50
C TRP A 184 -4.37 -4.31 -12.67
N ASP A 185 -5.46 -4.07 -13.38
CA ASP A 185 -6.11 -2.77 -13.44
C ASP A 185 -7.02 -2.56 -12.20
N MET A 186 -7.72 -1.43 -12.14
CA MET A 186 -8.61 -1.15 -11.00
C MET A 186 -9.82 -2.08 -10.94
N HIS A 187 -10.27 -2.64 -12.07
CA HIS A 187 -11.41 -3.58 -12.12
C HIS A 187 -10.97 -4.96 -11.62
N ASP A 188 -9.81 -5.45 -12.07
CA ASP A 188 -9.22 -6.69 -11.59
C ASP A 188 -9.03 -6.68 -10.07
N MET A 189 -8.56 -5.55 -9.52
CA MET A 189 -8.39 -5.39 -8.08
C MET A 189 -9.73 -5.33 -7.35
N GLY A 190 -10.72 -4.65 -7.90
CA GLY A 190 -12.08 -4.61 -7.34
C GLY A 190 -12.69 -5.99 -7.26
N ASP A 191 -12.59 -6.78 -8.34
CA ASP A 191 -13.08 -8.16 -8.40
C ASP A 191 -12.31 -9.08 -7.44
N ALA A 192 -10.98 -8.89 -7.32
CA ALA A 192 -10.18 -9.63 -6.36
C ALA A 192 -10.57 -9.33 -4.91
N LEU A 193 -10.82 -8.06 -4.57
CA LEU A 193 -11.31 -7.68 -3.24
C LEU A 193 -12.64 -8.37 -2.91
N LEU A 194 -13.60 -8.37 -3.84
CA LEU A 194 -14.86 -9.10 -3.66
C LEU A 194 -14.62 -10.61 -3.53
N GLY A 195 -13.75 -11.19 -4.36
CA GLY A 195 -13.38 -12.60 -4.29
C GLY A 195 -12.76 -13.00 -2.96
N GLU A 196 -12.00 -12.11 -2.33
CA GLU A 196 -11.37 -12.30 -1.03
C GLU A 196 -12.23 -11.80 0.15
N ARG A 197 -13.55 -11.69 -0.05
CA ARG A 197 -14.58 -11.42 0.97
C ARG A 197 -14.64 -9.99 1.49
N PHE A 198 -13.97 -9.06 0.86
CA PHE A 198 -14.18 -7.65 1.17
C PHE A 198 -15.53 -7.18 0.64
N SER A 199 -16.11 -6.21 1.32
CA SER A 199 -17.39 -5.60 0.95
C SER A 199 -17.17 -4.19 0.44
N ASP A 200 -18.06 -3.77 -0.47
CA ASP A 200 -18.16 -2.40 -0.98
C ASP A 200 -16.80 -1.81 -1.43
N PRO A 201 -16.04 -2.49 -2.32
CA PRO A 201 -14.79 -1.96 -2.81
C PRO A 201 -15.02 -0.66 -3.58
N VAL A 202 -14.33 0.40 -3.18
CA VAL A 202 -14.30 1.68 -3.87
C VAL A 202 -12.93 1.81 -4.52
N MET A 203 -12.92 1.82 -5.86
CA MET A 203 -11.69 1.93 -6.63
C MET A 203 -11.62 3.28 -7.32
N ASP A 204 -10.42 3.83 -7.40
CA ASP A 204 -10.13 5.07 -8.11
C ASP A 204 -8.74 4.98 -8.74
N MET A 205 -8.47 5.77 -9.77
CA MET A 205 -7.16 5.80 -10.42
C MET A 205 -6.84 7.19 -10.96
N GLU A 206 -5.56 7.49 -11.01
CA GLU A 206 -5.06 8.71 -11.64
C GLU A 206 -3.74 8.47 -12.36
N PHE A 207 -3.43 9.34 -13.32
CA PHE A 207 -2.14 9.35 -13.99
C PHE A 207 -1.27 10.48 -13.45
N LEU A 208 -0.08 10.12 -12.93
CA LEU A 208 0.93 11.08 -12.54
C LEU A 208 2.04 11.11 -13.60
N GLY A 209 2.32 12.29 -14.12
CA GLY A 209 3.42 12.50 -15.08
C GLY A 209 4.68 12.98 -14.36
N LEU A 210 5.80 12.30 -14.57
CA LEU A 210 7.11 12.69 -14.09
C LEU A 210 7.95 13.12 -15.28
N ASP A 211 8.37 14.39 -15.33
CA ASP A 211 9.23 14.94 -16.36
C ASP A 211 10.69 14.89 -15.92
N TYR A 212 11.59 14.46 -16.83
CA TYR A 212 13.00 14.24 -16.54
C TYR A 212 13.91 15.06 -17.46
N GLU A 213 14.80 15.83 -16.86
CA GLU A 213 15.87 16.51 -17.58
C GLU A 213 17.07 15.59 -17.79
N SER A 214 17.26 14.59 -16.91
CA SER A 214 18.41 13.68 -16.89
C SER A 214 17.98 12.23 -17.05
N ASP A 215 18.59 11.54 -18.01
CA ASP A 215 18.42 10.11 -18.26
C ASP A 215 18.86 9.27 -17.03
N ALA A 216 19.90 9.72 -16.33
CA ALA A 216 20.39 9.04 -15.13
C ALA A 216 19.37 9.09 -13.99
N VAL A 217 18.66 10.21 -13.81
CA VAL A 217 17.60 10.36 -12.81
C VAL A 217 16.40 9.49 -13.18
N LEU A 218 15.96 9.51 -14.45
CA LEU A 218 14.90 8.65 -14.94
C LEU A 218 15.18 7.17 -14.65
N LEU A 219 16.38 6.69 -15.00
CA LEU A 219 16.76 5.29 -14.78
C LEU A 219 16.89 4.95 -13.29
N SER A 220 17.35 5.90 -12.48
CA SER A 220 17.41 5.74 -11.02
C SER A 220 16.01 5.55 -10.43
N ASP A 221 15.08 6.44 -10.80
CA ASP A 221 13.69 6.38 -10.30
C ASP A 221 12.96 5.14 -10.82
N ALA A 222 13.15 4.79 -12.11
CA ALA A 222 12.58 3.57 -12.67
C ALA A 222 13.07 2.31 -11.95
N ARG A 223 14.34 2.25 -11.52
CA ARG A 223 14.85 1.16 -10.68
C ARG A 223 14.23 1.17 -9.29
N ALA A 224 14.17 2.33 -8.65
CA ALA A 224 13.60 2.47 -7.31
C ALA A 224 12.11 2.10 -7.28
N LEU A 225 11.38 2.29 -8.38
CA LEU A 225 9.99 1.87 -8.57
C LEU A 225 9.85 0.41 -9.03
N ASN A 226 10.93 -0.37 -9.09
CA ASN A 226 10.95 -1.76 -9.59
C ASN A 226 10.38 -1.92 -11.02
N LEU A 227 10.48 -0.88 -11.85
CA LEU A 227 10.00 -0.90 -13.24
C LEU A 227 11.01 -1.54 -14.19
N LEU A 228 12.28 -1.69 -13.77
CA LEU A 228 13.33 -2.32 -14.56
C LEU A 228 13.63 -3.72 -14.05
N VAL A 229 13.87 -4.65 -15.00
CA VAL A 229 14.31 -6.00 -14.66
C VAL A 229 15.71 -5.93 -14.04
N PRO A 230 15.92 -6.48 -12.83
CA PRO A 230 17.25 -6.48 -12.19
C PRO A 230 18.32 -7.13 -13.07
N GLY A 231 19.44 -6.42 -13.26
CA GLY A 231 20.55 -6.89 -14.08
C GLY A 231 20.36 -6.68 -15.58
N ASP A 232 19.20 -6.24 -16.04
CA ASP A 232 18.98 -5.90 -17.44
C ASP A 232 19.63 -4.56 -17.80
N GLN A 233 20.41 -4.55 -18.89
CA GLN A 233 21.09 -3.37 -19.40
C GLN A 233 20.42 -2.77 -20.63
N HIS A 234 19.31 -3.33 -21.13
CA HIS A 234 18.67 -2.87 -22.36
C HIS A 234 18.19 -1.43 -22.25
N CYS A 235 17.69 -1.01 -21.10
CA CYS A 235 17.31 0.38 -20.88
C CYS A 235 18.50 1.34 -20.92
N ALA A 236 19.71 0.89 -20.58
CA ALA A 236 20.92 1.70 -20.71
C ALA A 236 21.39 1.84 -22.17
N GLN A 237 20.92 0.97 -23.07
CA GLN A 237 21.21 1.01 -24.50
C GLN A 237 20.17 1.83 -25.28
N LEU A 238 19.04 2.12 -24.63
CA LEU A 238 17.95 2.89 -25.23
C LEU A 238 18.39 4.33 -25.50
N THR A 239 18.33 4.76 -26.76
CA THR A 239 18.72 6.10 -27.16
C THR A 239 17.80 6.60 -28.28
N PRO A 240 17.06 7.70 -28.07
CA PRO A 240 16.95 8.45 -26.81
C PRO A 240 16.07 7.74 -25.76
N LEU A 241 16.31 8.02 -24.49
CA LEU A 241 15.37 7.69 -23.42
C LEU A 241 14.15 8.64 -23.46
N PRO A 242 12.97 8.20 -23.04
CA PRO A 242 11.83 9.10 -22.89
C PRO A 242 12.13 10.20 -21.88
N LYS A 243 11.58 11.39 -22.07
CA LYS A 243 11.75 12.52 -21.13
C LYS A 243 10.63 12.58 -20.09
N LYS A 244 9.70 11.64 -20.16
CA LYS A 244 8.56 11.54 -19.27
C LYS A 244 8.31 10.08 -18.94
N LEU A 245 7.91 9.83 -17.68
CA LEU A 245 7.26 8.59 -17.27
C LEU A 245 5.86 8.92 -16.76
N THR A 246 4.87 8.20 -17.24
CA THR A 246 3.52 8.23 -16.69
C THR A 246 3.38 7.09 -15.69
N LEU A 247 2.91 7.39 -14.50
CA LEU A 247 2.55 6.41 -13.50
C LEU A 247 1.03 6.32 -13.43
N GLU A 248 0.48 5.15 -13.64
CA GLU A 248 -0.90 4.85 -13.32
C GLU A 248 -0.97 4.47 -11.85
N VAL A 249 -1.56 5.32 -11.02
CA VAL A 249 -1.72 5.05 -9.59
C VAL A 249 -3.14 4.63 -9.33
N VAL A 250 -3.32 3.41 -8.86
CA VAL A 250 -4.61 2.85 -8.48
C VAL A 250 -4.75 2.91 -6.96
N TYR A 251 -5.92 3.34 -6.50
CA TYR A 251 -6.32 3.40 -5.10
C TYR A 251 -7.50 2.49 -4.85
N GLY A 252 -7.49 1.80 -3.72
CA GLY A 252 -8.58 0.92 -3.31
C GLY A 252 -8.92 1.06 -1.84
N HIS A 253 -10.22 1.03 -1.55
CA HIS A 253 -10.76 1.00 -0.19
C HIS A 253 -11.81 -0.09 -0.13
N ALA A 254 -11.73 -0.98 0.88
CA ALA A 254 -12.70 -2.06 1.02
C ALA A 254 -12.86 -2.47 2.49
N TRP A 255 -14.07 -2.86 2.88
CA TRP A 255 -14.42 -3.17 4.27
C TRP A 255 -14.41 -4.67 4.52
N ALA A 256 -13.93 -5.07 5.70
CA ALA A 256 -14.01 -6.44 6.18
C ALA A 256 -15.33 -6.65 6.94
N LEU A 257 -16.45 -6.78 6.21
CA LEU A 257 -17.79 -7.01 6.76
C LEU A 257 -18.17 -8.48 6.70
N GLY A 258 -19.17 -8.87 7.49
CA GLY A 258 -19.80 -10.20 7.41
C GLY A 258 -18.97 -11.34 8.00
N LYS A 259 -17.90 -11.06 8.74
CA LYS A 259 -17.04 -12.08 9.38
C LYS A 259 -17.78 -12.97 10.40
N HIS A 260 -18.89 -12.49 10.91
CA HIS A 260 -19.74 -13.20 11.84
C HIS A 260 -20.79 -14.10 11.15
N LEU A 261 -21.02 -13.91 9.84
CA LEU A 261 -22.10 -14.59 9.10
C LEU A 261 -21.79 -16.05 8.77
N ALA A 262 -20.51 -16.42 8.72
CA ALA A 262 -20.09 -17.79 8.41
C ALA A 262 -19.01 -18.25 9.38
N ARG A 263 -19.35 -19.19 10.25
CA ARG A 263 -18.38 -19.93 11.06
C ARG A 263 -18.28 -21.34 10.49
N ALA A 264 -17.08 -21.72 10.03
CA ALA A 264 -16.82 -23.10 9.67
C ALA A 264 -16.61 -23.91 10.95
N GLN A 265 -17.42 -24.92 11.17
CA GLN A 265 -17.22 -25.93 12.19
C GLN A 265 -17.23 -27.29 11.47
N ASP A 266 -16.17 -28.07 11.60
CA ASP A 266 -15.99 -29.36 10.93
C ASP A 266 -16.21 -29.31 9.40
N HIS A 267 -15.62 -28.32 8.72
CA HIS A 267 -15.77 -28.08 7.27
C HIS A 267 -17.18 -27.69 6.81
N VAL A 268 -18.11 -27.41 7.73
CA VAL A 268 -19.45 -26.92 7.42
C VAL A 268 -19.59 -25.46 7.87
N ALA A 269 -20.01 -24.57 6.99
CA ALA A 269 -20.30 -23.19 7.33
C ALA A 269 -21.74 -23.09 7.86
N TYR A 270 -21.89 -22.62 9.09
CA TYR A 270 -23.19 -22.35 9.68
C TYR A 270 -23.53 -20.87 9.56
N ILE A 271 -24.65 -20.59 8.89
CA ILE A 271 -25.20 -19.24 8.79
C ILE A 271 -26.44 -19.19 9.68
N ASP A 272 -26.45 -18.26 10.63
CA ASP A 272 -27.66 -18.04 11.45
C ASP A 272 -28.75 -17.36 10.60
N PRO A 273 -29.91 -18.02 10.37
CA PRO A 273 -30.97 -17.47 9.55
C PRO A 273 -31.54 -16.14 10.06
N ASN A 274 -31.38 -15.84 11.36
CA ASN A 274 -31.85 -14.59 11.97
C ASN A 274 -30.95 -13.40 11.63
N GLN A 275 -29.72 -13.66 11.15
CA GLN A 275 -28.76 -12.64 10.70
C GLN A 275 -28.90 -12.31 9.22
N ILE A 276 -29.72 -13.07 8.48
CA ILE A 276 -30.05 -12.77 7.09
C ILE A 276 -31.14 -11.71 7.06
N GLY A 277 -30.77 -10.47 6.79
CA GLY A 277 -31.73 -9.37 6.63
C GLY A 277 -32.69 -9.65 5.47
N ARG A 278 -33.90 -10.12 5.75
CA ARG A 278 -34.96 -10.20 4.75
C ARG A 278 -35.52 -8.80 4.51
N LYS A 279 -35.26 -8.22 3.32
CA LYS A 279 -36.05 -7.09 2.85
C LYS A 279 -37.49 -7.60 2.64
N THR A 280 -38.38 -7.33 3.59
CA THR A 280 -39.84 -7.45 3.34
C THR A 280 -40.18 -6.39 2.30
N ARG A 281 -40.60 -6.82 1.11
CA ARG A 281 -41.29 -5.97 0.17
C ARG A 281 -42.55 -5.48 0.91
N SER A 282 -42.61 -4.20 1.23
CA SER A 282 -43.88 -3.57 1.57
C SER A 282 -44.69 -3.54 0.30
N ASP A 283 -45.77 -4.33 0.26
CA ASP A 283 -46.80 -4.20 -0.74
C ASP A 283 -47.38 -2.78 -0.63
N SER A 284 -47.05 -1.94 -1.60
CA SER A 284 -47.72 -0.67 -1.81
C SER A 284 -49.08 -0.99 -2.47
N ALA A 285 -50.14 -0.88 -1.67
CA ALA A 285 -51.50 -0.73 -2.16
C ALA A 285 -51.72 0.72 -2.65
#